data_5a8bb3da33e22b2da125fa79d3388f36
#
_entry.id   5a8bb3da33e22b2da125fa79d3388f36
#
_cell.length_a   1.000
_cell.length_b   1.000
_cell.length_c   1.000
_cell.angle_alpha   90.00
_cell.angle_beta   90.00
_cell.angle_gamma   90.00
#
_symmetry.space_group_name_H-M   'P 1'
#
loop_
_entity.id
_entity.type
_entity.pdbx_description
1 polymer ?
#
loop_
_entity_poly.entity_id
_entity_poly.type
_entity_poly.pdbx_seq_one_letter_code
_entity_poly.pdbx_strand_id
1 'polypeptide(L)'
;MHLLFKIVSLFVVVLSMAVCCLAGGGGQEEYAKAAKSLPDKIGDFRARTAVTPANDALAFALPNASTATRTYVDPNGNTFVVRFTLTQNDSSAYALLTTVKDSNEEVKVGGIGTASIVGSGRIYFVKGDAFVHIVNLSKSPAPELVQLASGLAEQLDSGENDIPVLIKHLPDWETVQPRASYIVSLQGLKNLLPQQRALDVISFEGGAEAAVANYDAGKLLIIEFNTARIASDNDWNIKTKINELRGAGENANALPSGYRRVGNYSVFVFGAPSEQVANELIDQVKYQQVVQWLGNDPYAYERATREFTETTLGVFVSVVKASGLALVTCLAVGGFFGALLFSRRRARQRNVEAYSDAGGMLRLNLDEMTAETDPARLIGPGVR
;
A
#
# COMPACT_ATOMS: atom_id res chain seq x y z
N MET A 1 -36.36 -9.03 -32.52
CA MET A 1 -35.83 -8.07 -31.56
C MET A 1 -36.03 -8.51 -30.11
N HIS A 2 -37.20 -9.01 -29.71
CA HIS A 2 -37.48 -9.47 -28.33
C HIS A 2 -36.67 -10.74 -27.86
N LEU A 3 -36.29 -11.63 -28.77
CA LEU A 3 -35.56 -12.86 -28.42
C LEU A 3 -34.09 -12.56 -28.12
N LEU A 4 -33.47 -11.63 -28.86
CA LEU A 4 -32.06 -11.21 -28.61
C LEU A 4 -31.92 -10.49 -27.25
N PHE A 5 -32.90 -9.70 -26.85
CA PHE A 5 -32.90 -8.99 -25.57
C PHE A 5 -33.00 -9.93 -24.37
N LYS A 6 -33.75 -11.02 -24.49
CA LYS A 6 -33.88 -12.05 -23.45
C LYS A 6 -32.59 -12.88 -23.32
N ILE A 7 -31.88 -13.16 -24.42
CA ILE A 7 -30.61 -13.91 -24.38
C ILE A 7 -29.49 -13.05 -23.76
N VAL A 8 -29.41 -11.76 -24.11
CA VAL A 8 -28.44 -10.83 -23.52
C VAL A 8 -28.72 -10.62 -22.04
N SER A 9 -29.98 -10.50 -21.63
CA SER A 9 -30.36 -10.35 -20.21
C SER A 9 -30.01 -11.62 -19.40
N LEU A 10 -30.22 -12.81 -19.97
CA LEU A 10 -29.84 -14.08 -19.32
C LEU A 10 -28.31 -14.21 -19.16
N PHE A 11 -27.56 -13.77 -20.17
CA PHE A 11 -26.09 -13.82 -20.12
C PHE A 11 -25.49 -12.85 -19.09
N VAL A 12 -26.08 -11.66 -18.92
CA VAL A 12 -25.68 -10.69 -17.89
C VAL A 12 -25.99 -11.19 -16.49
N VAL A 13 -27.13 -11.87 -16.28
CA VAL A 13 -27.48 -12.46 -14.98
C VAL A 13 -26.58 -13.64 -14.63
N VAL A 14 -26.24 -14.49 -15.60
CA VAL A 14 -25.31 -15.62 -15.38
C VAL A 14 -23.88 -15.10 -15.14
N LEU A 15 -23.44 -14.06 -15.83
CA LEU A 15 -22.14 -13.46 -15.63
C LEU A 15 -22.04 -12.74 -14.26
N SER A 16 -23.11 -12.10 -13.80
CA SER A 16 -23.13 -11.48 -12.46
C SER A 16 -23.17 -12.51 -11.33
N MET A 17 -23.82 -13.67 -11.52
CA MET A 17 -23.74 -14.78 -10.55
C MET A 17 -22.35 -15.42 -10.51
N ALA A 18 -21.66 -15.56 -11.65
CA ALA A 18 -20.30 -16.11 -11.68
C ALA A 18 -19.27 -15.19 -11.00
N VAL A 19 -19.43 -13.87 -11.08
CA VAL A 19 -18.55 -12.90 -10.41
C VAL A 19 -18.77 -12.91 -8.88
N CYS A 20 -20.00 -13.13 -8.40
CA CYS A 20 -20.25 -13.29 -6.96
C CYS A 20 -19.67 -14.58 -6.38
N CYS A 21 -19.53 -15.66 -7.15
CA CYS A 21 -18.89 -16.90 -6.69
C CYS A 21 -17.36 -16.83 -6.63
N LEU A 22 -16.72 -15.93 -7.41
CA LEU A 22 -15.26 -15.75 -7.40
C LEU A 22 -14.77 -14.83 -6.28
N ALA A 23 -15.61 -13.97 -5.73
CA ALA A 23 -15.26 -13.07 -4.63
C ALA A 23 -15.34 -13.73 -3.23
N GLY A 24 -15.89 -14.94 -3.11
CA GLY A 24 -16.10 -15.63 -1.84
C GLY A 24 -15.02 -16.67 -1.48
N GLY A 25 -14.06 -16.96 -2.37
CA GLY A 25 -13.12 -18.08 -2.19
C GLY A 25 -12.05 -17.84 -1.13
N GLY A 26 -11.51 -16.63 -1.01
CA GLY A 26 -10.40 -16.33 -0.10
C GLY A 26 -10.81 -16.43 1.39
N GLY A 27 -11.92 -15.84 1.77
CA GLY A 27 -12.35 -15.83 3.16
C GLY A 27 -12.75 -17.20 3.74
N GLN A 28 -13.21 -18.13 2.90
CA GLN A 28 -13.53 -19.49 3.34
C GLN A 28 -12.28 -20.33 3.58
N GLU A 29 -11.24 -20.16 2.76
CA GLU A 29 -9.97 -20.88 2.91
C GLU A 29 -9.19 -20.41 4.15
N GLU A 30 -9.14 -19.11 4.38
CA GLU A 30 -8.49 -18.52 5.57
C GLU A 30 -9.23 -18.90 6.86
N TYR A 31 -10.56 -18.87 6.86
CA TYR A 31 -11.37 -19.37 7.97
C TYR A 31 -11.08 -20.86 8.25
N ALA A 32 -10.95 -21.66 7.20
CA ALA A 32 -10.66 -23.09 7.35
C ALA A 32 -9.28 -23.33 7.99
N LYS A 33 -8.30 -22.48 7.73
CA LYS A 33 -6.98 -22.50 8.41
C LYS A 33 -7.11 -22.12 9.88
N ALA A 34 -7.76 -20.99 10.20
CA ALA A 34 -8.00 -20.59 11.57
C ALA A 34 -8.79 -21.63 12.37
N ALA A 35 -9.78 -22.27 11.76
CA ALA A 35 -10.58 -23.33 12.38
C ALA A 35 -9.77 -24.59 12.70
N LYS A 36 -8.80 -24.95 11.86
CA LYS A 36 -7.91 -26.12 12.11
C LYS A 36 -6.99 -25.91 13.31
N SER A 37 -6.67 -24.68 13.65
CA SER A 37 -5.82 -24.34 14.80
C SER A 37 -6.53 -24.47 16.15
N LEU A 38 -7.84 -24.75 16.16
CA LEU A 38 -8.64 -24.99 17.37
C LEU A 38 -9.03 -26.46 17.48
N PRO A 39 -8.16 -27.35 18.04
CA PRO A 39 -8.38 -28.80 18.10
C PRO A 39 -9.48 -29.17 19.11
N ASP A 40 -9.96 -30.42 19.04
CA ASP A 40 -10.99 -30.93 19.97
C ASP A 40 -10.50 -31.08 21.40
N LYS A 41 -9.17 -31.18 21.59
CA LYS A 41 -8.55 -31.34 22.91
C LYS A 41 -7.23 -30.58 22.99
N ILE A 42 -7.04 -29.84 24.10
CA ILE A 42 -5.80 -29.14 24.46
C ILE A 42 -5.43 -29.55 25.90
N GLY A 43 -4.43 -30.41 26.05
CA GLY A 43 -4.11 -30.97 27.36
C GLY A 43 -5.33 -31.67 27.99
N ASP A 44 -5.80 -31.20 29.14
CA ASP A 44 -6.99 -31.74 29.84
C ASP A 44 -8.30 -31.05 29.41
N PHE A 45 -8.23 -29.97 28.64
CA PHE A 45 -9.38 -29.24 28.17
C PHE A 45 -10.02 -29.91 26.94
N ARG A 46 -11.36 -29.99 26.94
CA ARG A 46 -12.14 -30.55 25.84
C ARG A 46 -13.02 -29.51 25.20
N ALA A 47 -13.13 -29.55 23.89
CA ALA A 47 -14.05 -28.69 23.16
C ALA A 47 -15.50 -29.05 23.54
N ARG A 48 -16.26 -28.02 23.88
CA ARG A 48 -17.70 -28.10 24.17
C ARG A 48 -18.55 -27.75 22.96
N THR A 49 -18.04 -26.89 22.08
CA THR A 49 -18.74 -26.42 20.87
C THR A 49 -17.96 -26.77 19.61
N ALA A 50 -18.68 -26.82 18.49
CA ALA A 50 -18.03 -26.77 17.18
C ALA A 50 -17.29 -25.43 17.00
N VAL A 51 -16.32 -25.38 16.10
CA VAL A 51 -15.67 -24.13 15.70
C VAL A 51 -16.68 -23.29 14.94
N THR A 52 -16.77 -22.01 15.25
CA THR A 52 -17.65 -21.05 14.57
C THR A 52 -16.84 -19.84 14.11
N PRO A 53 -17.18 -19.24 12.94
CA PRO A 53 -16.58 -17.96 12.57
C PRO A 53 -16.98 -16.89 13.56
N ALA A 54 -16.06 -15.99 13.84
CA ALA A 54 -16.32 -14.83 14.67
C ALA A 54 -15.92 -13.56 13.91
N ASN A 55 -16.78 -12.55 13.99
CA ASN A 55 -16.44 -11.22 13.55
C ASN A 55 -15.76 -10.51 14.71
N ASP A 56 -14.46 -10.31 14.62
CA ASP A 56 -13.74 -9.50 15.60
C ASP A 56 -13.56 -8.09 15.03
N ALA A 57 -14.08 -7.09 15.76
CA ALA A 57 -13.97 -5.69 15.37
C ALA A 57 -12.49 -5.24 15.23
N LEU A 58 -11.58 -5.89 15.94
CA LEU A 58 -10.15 -5.64 15.86
C LEU A 58 -9.51 -6.20 14.58
N ALA A 59 -10.00 -7.35 14.10
CA ALA A 59 -9.53 -7.96 12.86
C ALA A 59 -9.94 -7.15 11.62
N PHE A 60 -11.02 -6.38 11.68
CA PHE A 60 -11.43 -5.50 10.57
C PHE A 60 -10.40 -4.40 10.22
N ALA A 61 -9.52 -4.06 11.16
CA ALA A 61 -8.44 -3.10 10.90
C ALA A 61 -7.28 -3.70 10.11
N LEU A 62 -7.27 -5.03 9.91
CA LEU A 62 -6.22 -5.76 9.21
C LEU A 62 -6.81 -6.46 7.99
N PRO A 63 -6.27 -6.22 6.79
CA PRO A 63 -6.68 -6.96 5.61
C PRO A 63 -6.39 -8.46 5.79
N ASN A 64 -7.32 -9.31 5.32
CA ASN A 64 -7.19 -10.77 5.30
C ASN A 64 -7.02 -11.47 6.67
N ALA A 65 -7.44 -10.83 7.76
CA ALA A 65 -7.51 -11.50 9.06
C ALA A 65 -8.76 -12.40 9.15
N SER A 66 -8.59 -13.60 9.67
CA SER A 66 -9.65 -14.59 9.79
C SER A 66 -9.79 -15.06 11.24
N THR A 67 -10.97 -14.97 11.81
CA THR A 67 -11.20 -15.31 13.21
C THR A 67 -12.15 -16.49 13.37
N ALA A 68 -11.72 -17.46 14.17
CA ALA A 68 -12.51 -18.61 14.60
C ALA A 68 -12.68 -18.59 16.13
N THR A 69 -13.81 -19.08 16.61
CA THR A 69 -14.11 -19.18 18.05
C THR A 69 -14.50 -20.59 18.43
N ARG A 70 -14.02 -21.04 19.58
CA ARG A 70 -14.39 -22.32 20.18
C ARG A 70 -14.43 -22.22 21.69
N THR A 71 -15.35 -22.97 22.31
CA THR A 71 -15.48 -23.05 23.76
C THR A 71 -14.87 -24.35 24.26
N TYR A 72 -14.06 -24.26 25.30
CA TYR A 72 -13.44 -25.40 25.99
C TYR A 72 -13.92 -25.51 27.43
N VAL A 73 -13.86 -26.72 27.97
CA VAL A 73 -14.23 -27.03 29.37
C VAL A 73 -13.11 -27.84 29.98
N ASP A 74 -12.71 -27.50 31.18
CA ASP A 74 -11.76 -28.26 31.98
C ASP A 74 -12.46 -29.43 32.74
N PRO A 75 -11.71 -30.35 33.40
CA PRO A 75 -12.28 -31.43 34.16
C PRO A 75 -13.17 -30.96 35.32
N ASN A 76 -13.01 -29.74 35.84
CA ASN A 76 -13.78 -29.13 36.93
C ASN A 76 -15.08 -28.46 36.45
N GLY A 77 -15.33 -28.42 35.13
CA GLY A 77 -16.50 -27.79 34.52
C GLY A 77 -16.34 -26.29 34.26
N ASN A 78 -15.15 -25.71 34.43
CA ASN A 78 -14.88 -24.33 34.08
C ASN A 78 -14.90 -24.15 32.57
N THR A 79 -15.49 -23.05 32.12
CA THR A 79 -15.72 -22.79 30.70
C THR A 79 -14.84 -21.63 30.20
N PHE A 80 -14.13 -21.86 29.11
CA PHE A 80 -13.23 -20.92 28.47
C PHE A 80 -13.64 -20.71 27.02
N VAL A 81 -13.70 -19.45 26.59
CA VAL A 81 -13.91 -19.10 25.19
C VAL A 81 -12.57 -18.71 24.59
N VAL A 82 -12.17 -19.41 23.54
CA VAL A 82 -10.97 -19.15 22.77
C VAL A 82 -11.37 -18.54 21.44
N ARG A 83 -10.87 -17.33 21.16
CA ARG A 83 -10.91 -16.67 19.86
C ARG A 83 -9.52 -16.74 19.26
N PHE A 84 -9.43 -17.28 18.09
CA PHE A 84 -8.19 -17.46 17.34
C PHE A 84 -8.29 -16.63 16.06
N THR A 85 -7.39 -15.67 15.91
CA THR A 85 -7.30 -14.82 14.72
C THR A 85 -6.00 -15.13 14.00
N LEU A 86 -6.11 -15.59 12.76
CA LEU A 86 -5.01 -15.76 11.84
C LEU A 86 -4.81 -14.44 11.10
N THR A 87 -3.58 -13.93 11.10
CA THR A 87 -3.19 -12.70 10.42
C THR A 87 -2.27 -13.00 9.24
N GLN A 88 -1.82 -12.00 8.51
CA GLN A 88 -0.93 -12.19 7.37
C GLN A 88 0.51 -12.54 7.77
N ASN A 89 0.95 -12.08 8.94
CA ASN A 89 2.31 -12.21 9.44
C ASN A 89 2.38 -11.94 10.95
N ASP A 90 3.52 -12.26 11.54
CA ASP A 90 3.82 -12.09 12.97
C ASP A 90 3.66 -10.64 13.43
N SER A 91 4.11 -9.69 12.62
CA SER A 91 3.99 -8.25 12.92
C SER A 91 2.52 -7.82 13.06
N SER A 92 1.64 -8.32 12.19
CA SER A 92 0.20 -8.04 12.25
C SER A 92 -0.44 -8.66 13.51
N ALA A 93 -0.03 -9.88 13.89
CA ALA A 93 -0.49 -10.50 15.14
C ALA A 93 -0.03 -9.70 16.36
N TYR A 94 1.22 -9.25 16.38
CA TYR A 94 1.76 -8.40 17.45
C TYR A 94 1.06 -7.03 17.53
N ALA A 95 0.69 -6.44 16.38
CA ALA A 95 -0.08 -5.20 16.33
C ALA A 95 -1.45 -5.37 17.00
N LEU A 96 -2.16 -6.48 16.78
CA LEU A 96 -3.41 -6.80 17.49
C LEU A 96 -3.17 -6.89 19.00
N LEU A 97 -2.13 -7.59 19.45
CA LEU A 97 -1.81 -7.73 20.87
C LEU A 97 -1.62 -6.37 21.54
N THR A 98 -0.86 -5.47 20.92
CA THR A 98 -0.63 -4.14 21.48
C THR A 98 -1.84 -3.21 21.38
N THR A 99 -2.77 -3.45 20.46
CA THR A 99 -4.00 -2.67 20.29
C THR A 99 -5.04 -3.02 21.36
N VAL A 100 -5.13 -4.28 21.81
CA VAL A 100 -6.09 -4.72 22.83
C VAL A 100 -5.64 -4.42 24.26
N LYS A 101 -4.42 -3.95 24.43
CA LYS A 101 -3.79 -3.65 25.70
C LYS A 101 -4.49 -2.47 26.39
N ASP A 102 -4.92 -2.68 27.63
CA ASP A 102 -5.37 -1.59 28.50
C ASP A 102 -4.17 -0.76 28.99
N SER A 103 -4.42 0.48 29.42
CA SER A 103 -3.37 1.44 29.84
C SER A 103 -2.46 0.91 30.97
N ASN A 104 -2.99 0.02 31.81
CA ASN A 104 -2.28 -0.56 32.96
C ASN A 104 -1.73 -1.96 32.69
N GLU A 105 -1.93 -2.50 31.49
CA GLU A 105 -1.44 -3.81 31.12
C GLU A 105 -0.08 -3.69 30.42
N GLU A 106 0.75 -4.71 30.60
CA GLU A 106 2.08 -4.80 30.02
C GLU A 106 2.19 -6.04 29.14
N VAL A 107 2.82 -5.88 28.00
CA VAL A 107 3.17 -6.99 27.12
C VAL A 107 4.42 -7.67 27.66
N LYS A 108 4.31 -8.96 27.98
CA LYS A 108 5.44 -9.81 28.39
C LYS A 108 5.93 -10.61 27.18
N VAL A 109 7.20 -10.51 26.90
CA VAL A 109 7.87 -11.30 25.88
C VAL A 109 8.29 -12.64 26.47
N GLY A 110 8.06 -13.73 25.75
CA GLY A 110 8.29 -15.09 26.23
C GLY A 110 7.16 -15.59 27.16
N GLY A 111 7.30 -16.80 27.66
CA GLY A 111 6.34 -17.45 28.52
C GLY A 111 5.18 -18.08 27.75
N ILE A 112 4.12 -17.37 27.46
CA ILE A 112 3.00 -17.86 26.63
C ILE A 112 3.15 -17.29 25.22
N GLY A 113 3.47 -18.16 24.25
CA GLY A 113 3.74 -17.74 22.89
C GLY A 113 4.99 -16.84 22.78
N THR A 114 5.07 -16.02 21.73
CA THR A 114 6.14 -15.03 21.53
C THR A 114 5.98 -13.85 22.48
N ALA A 115 4.75 -13.37 22.65
CA ALA A 115 4.40 -12.30 23.58
C ALA A 115 2.97 -12.47 24.11
N SER A 116 2.70 -11.99 25.32
CA SER A 116 1.40 -12.17 25.96
C SER A 116 1.04 -11.04 26.90
N ILE A 117 -0.28 -10.89 27.14
CA ILE A 117 -0.88 -10.06 28.19
C ILE A 117 -1.73 -10.99 29.05
N VAL A 118 -1.42 -11.08 30.34
CA VAL A 118 -2.08 -11.95 31.29
C VAL A 118 -2.87 -11.12 32.29
N GLY A 119 -4.20 -11.14 32.16
CA GLY A 119 -5.14 -10.54 33.09
C GLY A 119 -5.80 -11.55 34.02
N SER A 120 -6.62 -11.11 34.94
CA SER A 120 -7.29 -11.96 35.96
C SER A 120 -8.34 -12.92 35.38
N GLY A 121 -8.94 -12.60 34.24
CA GLY A 121 -10.00 -13.40 33.62
C GLY A 121 -9.81 -13.55 32.10
N ARG A 122 -8.72 -13.06 31.56
CA ARG A 122 -8.43 -13.11 30.12
C ARG A 122 -6.93 -13.21 29.90
N ILE A 123 -6.57 -13.86 28.80
CA ILE A 123 -5.20 -13.89 28.26
C ILE A 123 -5.27 -13.54 26.79
N TYR A 124 -4.37 -12.66 26.37
CA TYR A 124 -4.03 -12.45 24.97
C TYR A 124 -2.62 -12.94 24.75
N PHE A 125 -2.37 -13.64 23.66
CA PHE A 125 -1.01 -13.98 23.27
C PHE A 125 -0.88 -14.06 21.76
N VAL A 126 0.37 -13.94 21.28
CA VAL A 126 0.73 -14.12 19.89
C VAL A 126 1.79 -15.20 19.76
N LYS A 127 1.72 -15.95 18.67
CA LYS A 127 2.74 -16.91 18.25
C LYS A 127 2.68 -17.06 16.74
N GLY A 128 3.79 -16.73 16.06
CA GLY A 128 3.78 -16.59 14.62
C GLY A 128 2.70 -15.60 14.16
N ASP A 129 1.98 -15.95 13.13
CA ASP A 129 0.88 -15.16 12.57
C ASP A 129 -0.46 -15.28 13.34
N ALA A 130 -0.45 -15.99 14.46
CA ALA A 130 -1.63 -16.22 15.28
C ALA A 130 -1.74 -15.21 16.44
N PHE A 131 -2.90 -14.55 16.54
CA PHE A 131 -3.35 -13.80 17.72
C PHE A 131 -4.46 -14.57 18.41
N VAL A 132 -4.30 -14.83 19.71
CA VAL A 132 -5.24 -15.62 20.50
C VAL A 132 -5.75 -14.82 21.70
N HIS A 133 -7.08 -14.83 21.85
CA HIS A 133 -7.77 -14.25 23.00
C HIS A 133 -8.55 -15.35 23.74
N ILE A 134 -8.22 -15.57 24.99
CA ILE A 134 -8.90 -16.53 25.87
C ILE A 134 -9.60 -15.79 26.98
N VAL A 135 -10.88 -16.08 27.15
CA VAL A 135 -11.71 -15.52 28.25
C VAL A 135 -12.22 -16.66 29.12
N ASN A 136 -12.03 -16.53 30.41
CA ASN A 136 -12.62 -17.40 31.40
C ASN A 136 -14.04 -16.92 31.72
N LEU A 137 -15.06 -17.70 31.42
CA LEU A 137 -16.45 -17.41 31.74
C LEU A 137 -16.83 -17.84 33.18
N SER A 138 -16.02 -18.69 33.80
CA SER A 138 -16.18 -19.14 35.15
C SER A 138 -15.46 -18.17 36.07
N LYS A 139 -16.02 -17.88 37.25
CA LYS A 139 -15.38 -16.99 38.21
C LYS A 139 -14.19 -17.62 38.99
N SER A 140 -13.64 -18.72 38.46
CA SER A 140 -12.51 -19.46 39.03
C SER A 140 -11.16 -18.76 38.81
N PRO A 141 -10.16 -19.00 39.67
CA PRO A 141 -8.86 -18.36 39.55
C PRO A 141 -8.04 -18.83 38.33
N ALA A 142 -7.02 -18.06 38.04
CA ALA A 142 -6.27 -17.99 36.81
C ALA A 142 -5.32 -19.16 36.39
N PRO A 143 -4.96 -20.19 37.19
CA PRO A 143 -3.95 -21.17 36.75
C PRO A 143 -4.41 -22.02 35.55
N GLU A 144 -5.69 -22.38 35.48
CA GLU A 144 -6.23 -23.16 34.35
C GLU A 144 -6.24 -22.38 33.07
N LEU A 145 -6.45 -21.06 33.14
CA LEU A 145 -6.41 -20.14 32.01
C LEU A 145 -5.00 -20.11 31.37
N VAL A 146 -3.97 -20.05 32.23
CA VAL A 146 -2.56 -20.08 31.80
C VAL A 146 -2.23 -21.44 31.19
N GLN A 147 -2.69 -22.55 31.81
CA GLN A 147 -2.46 -23.89 31.31
C GLN A 147 -3.10 -24.12 29.92
N LEU A 148 -4.33 -23.65 29.72
CA LEU A 148 -4.99 -23.70 28.41
C LEU A 148 -4.22 -22.88 27.36
N ALA A 149 -3.82 -21.66 27.71
CA ALA A 149 -3.08 -20.78 26.81
C ALA A 149 -1.71 -21.39 26.40
N SER A 150 -0.97 -21.91 27.39
CA SER A 150 0.33 -22.55 27.11
C SER A 150 0.17 -23.81 26.26
N GLY A 151 -0.80 -24.68 26.59
CA GLY A 151 -1.06 -25.91 25.81
C GLY A 151 -1.52 -25.60 24.37
N LEU A 152 -2.24 -24.51 24.14
CA LEU A 152 -2.57 -24.07 22.79
C LEU A 152 -1.34 -23.49 22.09
N ALA A 153 -0.55 -22.65 22.78
CA ALA A 153 0.65 -22.05 22.21
C ALA A 153 1.69 -23.12 21.77
N GLU A 154 1.80 -24.24 22.49
CA GLU A 154 2.70 -25.34 22.08
C GLU A 154 2.33 -25.97 20.73
N GLN A 155 1.06 -25.92 20.34
CA GLN A 155 0.55 -26.53 19.10
C GLN A 155 0.63 -25.56 17.89
N LEU A 156 0.92 -24.29 18.14
CA LEU A 156 1.01 -23.27 17.09
C LEU A 156 2.42 -23.16 16.53
N ASP A 157 2.50 -22.78 15.25
CA ASP A 157 3.76 -22.47 14.58
C ASP A 157 4.44 -21.29 15.28
N SER A 158 5.76 -21.38 15.40
CA SER A 158 6.54 -20.35 16.12
C SER A 158 6.74 -19.09 15.30
N GLY A 159 6.58 -19.13 13.97
CA GLY A 159 6.95 -18.02 13.12
C GLY A 159 8.40 -17.58 13.33
N GLU A 160 8.65 -16.28 13.35
CA GLU A 160 9.96 -15.71 13.66
C GLU A 160 10.32 -15.80 15.15
N ASN A 161 9.35 -16.02 16.00
CA ASN A 161 9.47 -16.12 17.46
C ASN A 161 10.18 -14.92 18.11
N ASP A 162 10.00 -13.74 17.54
CA ASP A 162 10.56 -12.47 18.05
C ASP A 162 9.53 -11.34 17.92
N ILE A 163 9.78 -10.25 18.64
CA ILE A 163 8.98 -9.03 18.54
C ILE A 163 9.42 -8.21 17.30
N PRO A 164 8.54 -7.36 16.75
CA PRO A 164 8.89 -6.53 15.60
C PRO A 164 10.14 -5.68 15.82
N VAL A 165 11.02 -5.66 14.84
CA VAL A 165 12.33 -4.99 14.92
C VAL A 165 12.19 -3.49 15.21
N LEU A 166 11.13 -2.84 14.69
CA LEU A 166 10.89 -1.42 14.91
C LEU A 166 10.71 -1.07 16.41
N ILE A 167 10.19 -1.99 17.22
CA ILE A 167 10.12 -1.81 18.69
C ILE A 167 11.52 -1.70 19.30
N LYS A 168 12.49 -2.46 18.78
CA LYS A 168 13.89 -2.44 19.24
C LYS A 168 14.65 -1.17 18.83
N HIS A 169 14.10 -0.37 17.93
CA HIS A 169 14.64 0.93 17.52
C HIS A 169 14.18 2.09 18.40
N LEU A 170 13.23 1.87 19.30
CA LEU A 170 12.85 2.84 20.31
C LEU A 170 14.02 3.12 21.25
N PRO A 171 14.24 4.37 21.69
CA PRO A 171 15.20 4.66 22.75
C PRO A 171 14.88 3.83 24.00
N ASP A 172 15.92 3.23 24.61
CA ASP A 172 15.78 2.39 25.80
C ASP A 172 14.66 1.32 25.67
N TRP A 173 14.64 0.65 24.50
CA TRP A 173 13.55 -0.22 24.08
C TRP A 173 13.19 -1.31 25.09
N GLU A 174 14.15 -1.86 25.83
CA GLU A 174 13.91 -2.92 26.82
C GLU A 174 12.99 -2.45 27.95
N THR A 175 13.14 -1.19 28.36
CA THR A 175 12.31 -0.57 29.40
C THR A 175 10.94 -0.17 28.90
N VAL A 176 10.82 0.32 27.66
CA VAL A 176 9.55 0.84 27.14
C VAL A 176 8.70 -0.19 26.40
N GLN A 177 9.32 -1.30 25.91
CA GLN A 177 8.65 -2.36 25.14
C GLN A 177 7.38 -2.90 25.81
N PRO A 178 7.31 -3.16 27.14
CA PRO A 178 6.09 -3.69 27.75
C PRO A 178 4.87 -2.78 27.57
N ARG A 179 5.11 -1.48 27.44
CA ARG A 179 4.06 -0.45 27.29
C ARG A 179 3.97 0.14 25.89
N ALA A 180 4.92 -0.15 25.02
CA ALA A 180 4.90 0.31 23.63
C ALA A 180 3.69 -0.24 22.88
N SER A 181 3.24 0.49 21.86
CA SER A 181 2.23 0.04 20.92
C SER A 181 2.84 -0.08 19.53
N TYR A 182 2.48 -1.14 18.82
CA TYR A 182 2.92 -1.40 17.46
C TYR A 182 1.72 -1.40 16.53
N ILE A 183 1.84 -0.82 15.35
CA ILE A 183 0.71 -0.48 14.47
C ILE A 183 1.12 -0.72 13.04
N VAL A 184 0.25 -1.39 12.26
CA VAL A 184 0.47 -1.71 10.83
C VAL A 184 -0.59 -1.10 9.93
N SER A 185 -1.43 -0.21 10.44
CA SER A 185 -2.48 0.44 9.65
C SER A 185 -2.73 1.88 10.09
N LEU A 186 -3.14 2.72 9.13
CA LEU A 186 -3.53 4.11 9.42
C LEU A 186 -4.70 4.17 10.42
N GLN A 187 -5.66 3.25 10.31
CA GLN A 187 -6.81 3.20 11.22
C GLN A 187 -6.36 2.91 12.67
N GLY A 188 -5.44 1.96 12.85
CA GLY A 188 -4.84 1.67 14.18
C GLY A 188 -4.11 2.89 14.73
N LEU A 189 -3.35 3.61 13.90
CA LEU A 189 -2.66 4.83 14.30
C LEU A 189 -3.64 5.94 14.73
N LYS A 190 -4.71 6.15 13.99
CA LYS A 190 -5.75 7.13 14.31
C LYS A 190 -6.51 6.77 15.57
N ASN A 191 -6.75 5.50 15.83
CA ASN A 191 -7.40 5.05 17.06
C ASN A 191 -6.52 5.32 18.30
N LEU A 192 -5.20 5.15 18.16
CA LEU A 192 -4.27 5.41 19.26
C LEU A 192 -3.98 6.90 19.47
N LEU A 193 -3.97 7.68 18.39
CA LEU A 193 -3.62 9.12 18.37
C LEU A 193 -4.71 9.96 17.67
N PRO A 194 -5.96 9.94 18.14
CA PRO A 194 -7.10 10.53 17.41
C PRO A 194 -7.03 12.04 17.26
N GLN A 195 -6.27 12.74 18.12
CA GLN A 195 -6.16 14.20 18.08
C GLN A 195 -5.07 14.71 17.14
N GLN A 196 -4.23 13.82 16.59
CA GLN A 196 -3.04 14.19 15.83
C GLN A 196 -3.35 14.31 14.33
N ARG A 197 -3.88 15.44 13.91
CA ARG A 197 -4.29 15.72 12.52
C ARG A 197 -3.14 15.70 11.50
N ALA A 198 -1.91 15.91 11.96
CA ALA A 198 -0.73 15.78 11.11
C ALA A 198 -0.54 14.36 10.57
N LEU A 199 -1.13 13.34 11.22
CA LEU A 199 -1.05 11.94 10.82
C LEU A 199 -2.08 11.56 9.73
N ASP A 200 -3.04 12.42 9.41
CA ASP A 200 -4.10 12.12 8.44
C ASP A 200 -3.61 11.89 7.01
N VAL A 201 -2.44 12.43 6.68
CA VAL A 201 -1.84 12.37 5.34
C VAL A 201 -0.86 11.21 5.15
N ILE A 202 -0.65 10.41 6.20
CA ILE A 202 0.30 9.29 6.17
C ILE A 202 -0.32 8.12 5.41
N SER A 203 0.44 7.54 4.50
CA SER A 203 0.06 6.31 3.80
C SER A 203 0.78 5.11 4.41
N PHE A 204 0.01 4.09 4.77
CA PHE A 204 0.51 2.76 5.17
C PHE A 204 0.59 1.78 3.99
N GLU A 205 0.32 2.25 2.78
CA GLU A 205 0.47 1.45 1.59
C GLU A 205 1.91 1.00 1.38
N GLY A 206 2.09 -0.24 0.96
CA GLY A 206 3.41 -0.84 0.78
C GLY A 206 4.03 -1.38 2.09
N GLY A 207 3.25 -1.54 3.16
CA GLY A 207 3.67 -2.23 4.39
C GLY A 207 4.41 -1.33 5.38
N ALA A 208 4.02 -0.06 5.52
CA ALA A 208 4.56 0.79 6.58
C ALA A 208 4.16 0.25 7.97
N GLU A 209 5.06 0.43 8.93
CA GLU A 209 4.92 0.01 10.31
C GLU A 209 5.16 1.18 11.24
N ALA A 210 4.52 1.19 12.40
CA ALA A 210 4.70 2.26 13.37
C ALA A 210 4.86 1.71 14.79
N ALA A 211 5.73 2.35 15.56
CA ALA A 211 5.93 2.09 16.99
C ALA A 211 5.69 3.37 17.79
N VAL A 212 4.93 3.25 18.88
CA VAL A 212 4.62 4.36 19.79
C VAL A 212 5.02 4.00 21.20
N ALA A 213 5.77 4.88 21.84
CA ALA A 213 6.12 4.74 23.26
C ALA A 213 5.98 6.08 24.00
N ASN A 214 5.69 5.99 25.31
CA ASN A 214 5.63 7.15 26.18
C ASN A 214 6.96 7.28 26.95
N TYR A 215 7.48 8.50 26.95
CA TYR A 215 8.68 8.92 27.70
C TYR A 215 8.31 10.10 28.59
N ASP A 216 9.13 10.40 29.58
CA ASP A 216 8.96 11.60 30.40
C ASP A 216 9.02 12.89 29.57
N ALA A 217 9.81 12.85 28.49
CA ALA A 217 9.97 13.93 27.52
C ALA A 217 8.79 14.11 26.56
N GLY A 218 7.84 13.16 26.52
CA GLY A 218 6.70 13.17 25.61
C GLY A 218 6.44 11.80 24.97
N LYS A 219 5.50 11.77 24.03
CA LYS A 219 5.13 10.55 23.31
C LYS A 219 5.90 10.51 21.99
N LEU A 220 6.72 9.49 21.80
CA LEU A 220 7.47 9.23 20.57
C LEU A 220 6.67 8.31 19.65
N LEU A 221 6.58 8.67 18.39
CA LEU A 221 6.08 7.83 17.30
C LEU A 221 7.16 7.71 16.25
N ILE A 222 7.51 6.50 15.88
CA ILE A 222 8.37 6.17 14.74
C ILE A 222 7.50 5.46 13.71
N ILE A 223 7.54 5.92 12.46
CA ILE A 223 6.91 5.25 11.32
C ILE A 223 8.01 4.84 10.37
N GLU A 224 8.14 3.55 10.10
CA GLU A 224 9.07 2.99 9.13
C GLU A 224 8.36 2.78 7.80
N PHE A 225 8.99 3.27 6.74
CA PHE A 225 8.53 3.03 5.36
C PHE A 225 9.49 2.09 4.65
N ASN A 226 8.96 1.20 3.84
CA ASN A 226 9.74 0.16 3.17
C ASN A 226 10.77 0.69 2.17
N THR A 227 10.59 1.90 1.64
CA THR A 227 11.53 2.51 0.70
C THR A 227 11.80 3.97 1.03
N ALA A 228 13.00 4.45 0.69
CA ALA A 228 13.38 5.84 0.83
C ALA A 228 12.47 6.79 0.03
N ARG A 229 11.92 6.33 -1.09
CA ARG A 229 10.99 7.10 -1.92
C ARG A 229 9.67 7.31 -1.20
N ILE A 230 9.05 6.23 -0.70
CA ILE A 230 7.79 6.32 0.06
C ILE A 230 7.98 7.20 1.30
N ALA A 231 9.13 7.06 1.99
CA ALA A 231 9.46 7.92 3.11
C ALA A 231 9.57 9.40 2.72
N SER A 232 10.15 9.69 1.54
CA SER A 232 10.27 11.06 1.02
C SER A 232 8.93 11.68 0.65
N ASP A 233 8.07 10.91 -0.01
CA ASP A 233 6.74 11.36 -0.41
C ASP A 233 5.87 11.64 0.82
N ASN A 234 5.92 10.75 1.82
CA ASN A 234 5.24 10.98 3.09
C ASN A 234 5.83 12.18 3.87
N ASP A 235 7.16 12.35 3.89
CA ASP A 235 7.81 13.51 4.53
C ASP A 235 7.32 14.84 3.95
N TRP A 236 7.19 14.92 2.62
CA TRP A 236 6.66 16.10 1.96
C TRP A 236 5.20 16.38 2.35
N ASN A 237 4.34 15.34 2.33
CA ASN A 237 2.93 15.45 2.73
C ASN A 237 2.79 15.88 4.19
N ILE A 238 3.58 15.28 5.09
CA ILE A 238 3.57 15.57 6.53
C ILE A 238 3.98 17.02 6.79
N LYS A 239 5.10 17.49 6.20
CA LYS A 239 5.57 18.86 6.36
C LYS A 239 4.56 19.88 5.83
N THR A 240 3.97 19.61 4.68
CA THR A 240 2.90 20.43 4.10
C THR A 240 1.72 20.52 5.07
N LYS A 241 1.28 19.37 5.60
CA LYS A 241 0.16 19.32 6.55
C LYS A 241 0.43 20.03 7.86
N ILE A 242 1.62 19.87 8.43
CA ILE A 242 2.03 20.58 9.65
C ILE A 242 2.01 22.11 9.41
N ASN A 243 2.50 22.57 8.26
CA ASN A 243 2.50 23.99 7.93
C ASN A 243 1.08 24.54 7.70
N GLU A 244 0.19 23.78 7.05
CA GLU A 244 -1.24 24.13 6.93
C GLU A 244 -1.90 24.29 8.29
N LEU A 245 -1.71 23.32 9.19
CA LEU A 245 -2.30 23.33 10.53
C LEU A 245 -1.77 24.49 11.37
N ARG A 246 -0.47 24.81 11.27
CA ARG A 246 0.14 26.00 11.92
C ARG A 246 -0.46 27.30 11.38
N GLY A 247 -0.61 27.39 10.06
CA GLY A 247 -1.21 28.56 9.40
C GLY A 247 -2.70 28.75 9.73
N ALA A 248 -3.41 27.67 10.01
CA ALA A 248 -4.81 27.70 10.43
C ALA A 248 -5.01 28.03 11.93
N GLY A 249 -3.92 28.17 12.69
CA GLY A 249 -3.99 28.45 14.14
C GLY A 249 -4.50 27.28 14.97
N GLU A 250 -4.29 26.05 14.51
CA GLU A 250 -4.66 24.85 15.25
C GLU A 250 -3.96 24.76 16.62
N ASN A 251 -4.65 24.12 17.57
CA ASN A 251 -4.13 23.94 18.93
C ASN A 251 -2.76 23.21 18.91
N ALA A 252 -1.86 23.65 19.79
CA ALA A 252 -0.55 23.03 19.97
C ALA A 252 -0.63 21.51 20.23
N ASN A 253 -1.73 21.03 20.83
CA ASN A 253 -1.96 19.61 21.09
C ASN A 253 -2.28 18.79 19.82
N ALA A 254 -2.71 19.43 18.75
CA ALA A 254 -2.98 18.79 17.45
C ALA A 254 -1.74 18.72 16.53
N LEU A 255 -0.65 19.37 16.96
CA LEU A 255 0.61 19.44 16.26
C LEU A 255 1.69 18.64 16.99
N PRO A 256 2.64 18.02 16.27
CA PRO A 256 3.81 17.46 16.90
C PRO A 256 4.68 18.57 17.51
N SER A 257 5.23 18.31 18.70
CA SER A 257 6.24 19.17 19.33
C SER A 257 7.58 19.12 18.58
N GLY A 258 7.87 18.02 17.91
CA GLY A 258 9.01 17.81 17.02
C GLY A 258 8.66 16.81 15.91
N TYR A 259 9.19 17.05 14.73
CA TYR A 259 9.09 16.15 13.58
C TYR A 259 10.40 16.17 12.79
N ARG A 260 10.90 14.98 12.47
CA ARG A 260 12.06 14.82 11.59
C ARG A 260 12.03 13.49 10.86
N ARG A 261 12.43 13.49 9.59
CA ARG A 261 12.71 12.28 8.84
C ARG A 261 14.15 11.84 9.09
N VAL A 262 14.34 10.57 9.42
CA VAL A 262 15.64 9.91 9.61
C VAL A 262 15.70 8.69 8.71
N GLY A 263 16.34 8.79 7.57
CA GLY A 263 16.38 7.70 6.58
C GLY A 263 14.96 7.36 6.07
N ASN A 264 14.52 6.12 6.32
CA ASN A 264 13.18 5.64 6.00
C ASN A 264 12.16 5.88 7.14
N TYR A 265 12.59 6.49 8.26
CA TYR A 265 11.70 6.77 9.38
C TYR A 265 11.16 8.19 9.31
N SER A 266 9.85 8.32 9.60
CA SER A 266 9.24 9.57 10.03
C SER A 266 9.08 9.53 11.55
N VAL A 267 9.78 10.42 12.25
CA VAL A 267 9.84 10.46 13.72
C VAL A 267 9.10 11.68 14.22
N PHE A 268 8.12 11.46 15.09
CA PHE A 268 7.30 12.49 15.71
C PHE A 268 7.44 12.43 17.24
N VAL A 269 7.42 13.59 17.86
CA VAL A 269 7.27 13.71 19.30
C VAL A 269 6.06 14.60 19.59
N PHE A 270 5.17 14.14 20.47
CA PHE A 270 3.96 14.84 20.88
C PHE A 270 4.01 15.13 22.37
N GLY A 271 3.52 16.30 22.77
CA GLY A 271 3.40 16.68 24.17
C GLY A 271 4.72 16.97 24.88
N ALA A 272 5.81 17.20 24.15
CA ALA A 272 7.06 17.66 24.75
C ALA A 272 6.94 19.11 25.23
N PRO A 273 7.62 19.46 26.33
CA PRO A 273 7.57 20.82 26.91
C PRO A 273 8.23 21.86 26.02
N SER A 274 9.16 21.47 25.15
CA SER A 274 9.81 22.36 24.17
C SER A 274 10.24 21.56 22.93
N GLU A 275 10.47 22.28 21.82
CA GLU A 275 11.01 21.70 20.60
C GLU A 275 12.42 21.13 20.80
N GLN A 276 13.22 21.74 21.68
CA GLN A 276 14.56 21.25 21.99
C GLN A 276 14.47 19.86 22.64
N VAL A 277 13.63 19.67 23.65
CA VAL A 277 13.43 18.38 24.33
C VAL A 277 12.89 17.33 23.35
N ALA A 278 11.99 17.75 22.43
CA ALA A 278 11.50 16.85 21.37
C ALA A 278 12.63 16.40 20.45
N ASN A 279 13.52 17.30 20.03
CA ASN A 279 14.65 16.99 19.17
C ASN A 279 15.68 16.11 19.87
N GLU A 280 15.95 16.32 21.15
CA GLU A 280 16.84 15.47 21.96
C GLU A 280 16.29 14.01 22.03
N LEU A 281 14.97 13.82 22.10
CA LEU A 281 14.37 12.49 22.05
C LEU A 281 14.46 11.87 20.65
N ILE A 282 14.26 12.66 19.59
CA ILE A 282 14.42 12.21 18.20
C ILE A 282 15.87 11.77 17.93
N ASP A 283 16.86 12.48 18.47
CA ASP A 283 18.28 12.15 18.28
C ASP A 283 18.70 10.80 18.90
N GLN A 284 17.91 10.29 19.85
CA GLN A 284 18.13 8.97 20.45
C GLN A 284 17.61 7.81 19.61
N VAL A 285 16.78 8.09 18.58
CA VAL A 285 16.24 7.05 17.68
C VAL A 285 17.37 6.47 16.84
N LYS A 286 17.61 5.16 16.99
CA LYS A 286 18.62 4.44 16.23
C LYS A 286 18.06 4.09 14.85
N TYR A 287 18.64 4.64 13.79
CA TYR A 287 18.33 4.24 12.42
C TYR A 287 19.27 3.14 11.97
N GLN A 288 18.73 2.00 11.54
CA GLN A 288 19.48 0.97 10.86
C GLN A 288 19.26 1.09 9.35
N GLN A 289 20.33 1.28 8.60
CA GLN A 289 20.28 1.46 7.13
C GLN A 289 19.88 0.18 6.37
N VAL A 290 19.87 -0.96 7.02
CA VAL A 290 19.55 -2.25 6.40
C VAL A 290 18.38 -2.85 7.15
N VAL A 291 17.22 -2.84 6.52
CA VAL A 291 16.08 -3.66 6.95
C VAL A 291 16.44 -5.10 6.57
N GLN A 292 16.95 -5.88 7.51
CA GLN A 292 17.06 -7.33 7.35
C GLN A 292 15.73 -7.93 7.81
N TRP A 293 14.95 -8.42 6.86
CA TRP A 293 13.88 -9.34 7.17
C TRP A 293 14.51 -10.64 7.64
N LEU A 294 14.27 -11.03 8.89
CA LEU A 294 14.76 -12.30 9.44
C LEU A 294 14.02 -13.52 8.88
N GLY A 295 13.04 -13.31 8.02
CA GLY A 295 12.24 -14.31 7.31
C GLY A 295 11.89 -13.88 5.89
N ASN A 296 10.88 -14.52 5.29
CA ASN A 296 10.34 -14.10 4.00
C ASN A 296 9.66 -12.74 4.15
N ASP A 297 10.12 -11.77 3.39
CA ASP A 297 9.49 -10.44 3.35
C ASP A 297 8.02 -10.56 2.89
N PRO A 298 7.04 -10.31 3.78
CA PRO A 298 5.63 -10.50 3.45
C PRO A 298 5.14 -9.54 2.36
N TYR A 299 5.87 -8.43 2.15
CA TYR A 299 5.53 -7.41 1.16
C TYR A 299 6.44 -7.42 -0.07
N ALA A 300 7.35 -8.41 -0.21
CA ALA A 300 8.28 -8.48 -1.33
C ALA A 300 7.57 -8.45 -2.67
N TYR A 301 6.46 -9.18 -2.80
CA TYR A 301 5.66 -9.23 -4.01
C TYR A 301 4.95 -7.89 -4.29
N GLU A 302 4.36 -7.28 -3.28
CA GLU A 302 3.67 -5.98 -3.42
C GLU A 302 4.64 -4.87 -3.77
N ARG A 303 5.83 -4.83 -3.14
CA ARG A 303 6.90 -3.88 -3.47
C ARG A 303 7.38 -4.07 -4.90
N ALA A 304 7.70 -5.30 -5.28
CA ALA A 304 8.16 -5.60 -6.64
C ALA A 304 7.11 -5.23 -7.69
N THR A 305 5.83 -5.52 -7.42
CA THR A 305 4.73 -5.16 -8.31
C THR A 305 4.56 -3.65 -8.40
N ARG A 306 4.65 -2.94 -7.28
CA ARG A 306 4.53 -1.48 -7.23
C ARG A 306 5.69 -0.79 -7.93
N GLU A 307 6.93 -1.18 -7.65
CA GLU A 307 8.12 -0.65 -8.33
C GLU A 307 8.07 -0.91 -9.83
N PHE A 308 7.66 -2.11 -10.24
CA PHE A 308 7.48 -2.45 -11.64
C PHE A 308 6.40 -1.58 -12.29
N THR A 309 5.25 -1.42 -11.64
CA THR A 309 4.14 -0.62 -12.17
C THR A 309 4.51 0.87 -12.26
N GLU A 310 5.12 1.44 -11.24
CA GLU A 310 5.53 2.85 -11.22
C GLU A 310 6.63 3.11 -12.25
N THR A 311 7.63 2.24 -12.37
CA THR A 311 8.72 2.35 -13.34
C THR A 311 8.17 2.18 -14.76
N THR A 312 7.34 1.17 -15.00
CA THR A 312 6.77 0.87 -16.33
C THR A 312 5.82 1.98 -16.79
N LEU A 313 4.94 2.47 -15.90
CA LEU A 313 4.07 3.61 -16.19
C LEU A 313 4.88 4.89 -16.43
N GLY A 314 5.91 5.15 -15.62
CA GLY A 314 6.79 6.29 -15.81
C GLY A 314 7.51 6.29 -17.16
N VAL A 315 8.06 5.14 -17.55
CA VAL A 315 8.69 4.94 -18.87
C VAL A 315 7.65 5.08 -19.98
N PHE A 316 6.50 4.43 -19.86
CA PHE A 316 5.43 4.50 -20.87
C PHE A 316 4.96 5.94 -21.09
N VAL A 317 4.66 6.69 -20.03
CA VAL A 317 4.25 8.10 -20.11
C VAL A 317 5.35 8.97 -20.73
N SER A 318 6.61 8.71 -20.40
CA SER A 318 7.76 9.43 -20.96
C SER A 318 7.90 9.16 -22.46
N VAL A 319 7.76 7.90 -22.88
CA VAL A 319 7.79 7.50 -24.30
C VAL A 319 6.62 8.13 -25.07
N VAL A 320 5.41 8.10 -24.52
CA VAL A 320 4.23 8.72 -25.17
C VAL A 320 4.41 10.23 -25.31
N LYS A 321 4.90 10.91 -24.27
CA LYS A 321 5.20 12.37 -24.34
C LYS A 321 6.27 12.69 -25.36
N ALA A 322 7.38 11.94 -25.37
CA ALA A 322 8.47 12.15 -26.32
C ALA A 322 8.03 11.89 -27.76
N SER A 323 7.32 10.78 -28.01
CA SER A 323 6.80 10.41 -29.32
C SER A 323 5.76 11.42 -29.82
N GLY A 324 4.86 11.85 -28.95
CA GLY A 324 3.85 12.88 -29.25
C GLY A 324 4.50 14.21 -29.64
N LEU A 325 5.51 14.65 -28.88
CA LEU A 325 6.27 15.87 -29.18
C LEU A 325 7.01 15.77 -30.51
N ALA A 326 7.67 14.63 -30.76
CA ALA A 326 8.37 14.37 -32.01
C ALA A 326 7.42 14.41 -33.21
N LEU A 327 6.24 13.79 -33.12
CA LEU A 327 5.22 13.77 -34.17
C LEU A 327 4.70 15.19 -34.47
N VAL A 328 4.38 15.98 -33.46
CA VAL A 328 3.95 17.37 -33.60
C VAL A 328 5.04 18.19 -34.27
N THR A 329 6.29 18.02 -33.85
CA THR A 329 7.43 18.74 -34.43
C THR A 329 7.62 18.36 -35.91
N CYS A 330 7.55 17.07 -36.26
CA CYS A 330 7.65 16.59 -37.63
C CYS A 330 6.52 17.16 -38.52
N LEU A 331 5.28 17.18 -37.99
CA LEU A 331 4.15 17.77 -38.75
C LEU A 331 4.29 19.27 -38.92
N ALA A 332 4.76 20.01 -37.92
CA ALA A 332 5.00 21.44 -38.01
C ALA A 332 6.10 21.77 -39.03
N VAL A 333 7.23 21.08 -38.94
CA VAL A 333 8.38 21.27 -39.87
C VAL A 333 7.99 20.82 -41.28
N GLY A 334 7.39 19.64 -41.42
CA GLY A 334 6.95 19.11 -42.72
C GLY A 334 5.88 20.01 -43.36
N GLY A 335 4.91 20.47 -42.59
CA GLY A 335 3.89 21.41 -43.06
C GLY A 335 4.48 22.75 -43.49
N PHE A 336 5.42 23.31 -42.71
CA PHE A 336 6.10 24.55 -43.05
C PHE A 336 6.89 24.42 -44.36
N PHE A 337 7.74 23.43 -44.48
CA PHE A 337 8.52 23.20 -45.73
C PHE A 337 7.62 22.82 -46.89
N GLY A 338 6.58 22.02 -46.67
CA GLY A 338 5.58 21.68 -47.67
C GLY A 338 4.84 22.93 -48.22
N ALA A 339 4.41 23.79 -47.34
CA ALA A 339 3.76 25.07 -47.72
C ALA A 339 4.73 25.99 -48.47
N LEU A 340 6.00 26.06 -48.06
CA LEU A 340 7.04 26.85 -48.71
C LEU A 340 7.34 26.32 -50.14
N LEU A 341 7.47 25.03 -50.31
CA LEU A 341 7.68 24.40 -51.61
C LEU A 341 6.46 24.55 -52.51
N PHE A 342 5.26 24.35 -51.94
CA PHE A 342 4.03 24.54 -52.68
C PHE A 342 3.85 25.99 -53.16
N SER A 343 4.09 26.97 -52.31
CA SER A 343 4.00 28.40 -52.67
C SER A 343 5.02 28.77 -53.75
N ARG A 344 6.28 28.25 -53.68
CA ARG A 344 7.29 28.46 -54.71
C ARG A 344 6.93 27.80 -56.05
N ARG A 345 6.38 26.58 -56.03
CA ARG A 345 5.90 25.89 -57.24
C ARG A 345 4.73 26.65 -57.88
N ARG A 346 3.77 27.08 -57.04
CA ARG A 346 2.63 27.87 -57.55
C ARG A 346 3.04 29.23 -58.11
N ALA A 347 4.02 29.92 -57.49
CA ALA A 347 4.56 31.15 -58.01
C ALA A 347 5.26 30.95 -59.38
N ARG A 348 6.02 29.84 -59.53
CA ARG A 348 6.65 29.48 -60.82
C ARG A 348 5.60 29.15 -61.88
N GLN A 349 4.54 28.41 -61.56
CA GLN A 349 3.45 28.13 -62.50
C GLN A 349 2.74 29.40 -62.97
N ARG A 350 2.43 30.34 -62.05
CA ARG A 350 1.86 31.63 -62.41
C ARG A 350 2.76 32.44 -63.34
N ASN A 351 4.05 32.42 -63.11
CA ASN A 351 5.00 33.12 -64.00
C ASN A 351 5.09 32.47 -65.37
N VAL A 352 4.91 31.12 -65.45
CA VAL A 352 4.87 30.42 -66.73
C VAL A 352 3.56 30.70 -67.48
N GLU A 353 2.41 30.71 -66.79
CA GLU A 353 1.13 31.08 -67.39
C GLU A 353 1.11 32.55 -67.82
N ALA A 354 1.65 33.46 -66.99
CA ALA A 354 1.77 34.86 -67.37
C ALA A 354 2.69 35.09 -68.61
N TYR A 355 3.72 34.21 -68.74
CA TYR A 355 4.62 34.31 -69.89
C TYR A 355 3.98 33.69 -71.15
N SER A 356 3.12 32.65 -71.03
CA SER A 356 2.40 32.07 -72.18
C SER A 356 1.25 32.99 -72.63
N ASP A 357 0.59 33.73 -71.76
CA ASP A 357 -0.46 34.73 -72.10
C ASP A 357 0.11 35.96 -72.75
N ALA A 358 1.41 36.25 -72.55
CA ALA A 358 2.08 37.39 -73.16
C ALA A 358 2.58 37.17 -74.63
N GLY A 359 1.94 36.25 -75.36
CA GLY A 359 2.18 36.12 -76.80
C GLY A 359 3.14 34.99 -77.20
N GLY A 360 3.48 34.13 -76.33
CA GLY A 360 4.34 32.96 -76.57
C GLY A 360 3.58 31.68 -76.92
N MET A 361 2.41 31.74 -77.54
CA MET A 361 1.87 30.55 -78.16
C MET A 361 2.79 30.20 -79.41
N LEU A 362 3.55 29.11 -79.24
CA LEU A 362 4.04 28.39 -80.35
C LEU A 362 2.81 27.89 -81.12
N ARG A 363 2.35 28.68 -82.10
CA ARG A 363 1.46 28.13 -83.13
C ARG A 363 2.25 27.16 -83.88
N LEU A 364 2.07 25.87 -83.69
CA LEU A 364 2.42 24.86 -84.66
C LEU A 364 1.65 25.23 -85.94
N ASN A 365 2.32 25.86 -86.85
CA ASN A 365 1.75 26.13 -88.13
C ASN A 365 1.69 24.78 -88.89
N LEU A 366 0.61 24.10 -88.73
CA LEU A 366 0.36 22.79 -89.36
C LEU A 366 0.28 22.86 -90.86
N ASP A 367 0.09 24.04 -91.36
CA ASP A 367 0.07 24.27 -92.84
C ASP A 367 1.49 24.19 -93.52
N GLU A 368 2.54 24.28 -92.70
CA GLU A 368 3.92 24.09 -93.19
C GLU A 368 4.42 22.65 -93.03
N MET A 369 3.60 21.75 -92.48
CA MET A 369 3.92 20.32 -92.39
C MET A 369 3.54 19.62 -93.69
N THR A 370 4.16 19.98 -94.81
CA THR A 370 4.08 19.22 -96.01
C THR A 370 5.16 18.14 -96.04
N ALA A 371 4.98 17.10 -96.87
CA ALA A 371 5.94 15.97 -97.02
C ALA A 371 7.35 16.39 -97.40
N GLU A 372 7.55 17.65 -97.77
CA GLU A 372 8.86 18.21 -98.19
C GLU A 372 9.54 19.02 -97.05
N THR A 373 8.92 19.18 -95.88
CA THR A 373 9.47 19.99 -94.78
C THR A 373 10.55 19.17 -94.04
N ASP A 374 11.77 19.65 -94.09
CA ASP A 374 12.92 19.03 -93.39
C ASP A 374 12.60 18.97 -91.83
N PRO A 375 12.59 17.77 -91.26
CA PRO A 375 12.31 17.56 -89.84
C PRO A 375 13.26 18.34 -88.92
N ALA A 376 14.47 18.71 -89.38
CA ALA A 376 15.46 19.49 -88.65
C ALA A 376 15.05 20.96 -88.46
N ARG A 377 14.06 21.47 -89.22
CA ARG A 377 13.51 22.84 -89.07
C ARG A 377 12.42 22.94 -88.07
N LEU A 378 11.81 21.82 -87.72
CA LEU A 378 10.72 21.75 -86.64
C LEU A 378 11.28 21.67 -85.25
N ILE A 379 12.52 21.25 -85.12
CA ILE A 379 13.24 21.19 -83.86
C ILE A 379 14.23 22.36 -83.94
N GLY A 380 13.90 23.53 -83.45
CA GLY A 380 14.77 24.69 -83.45
C GLY A 380 16.25 24.36 -83.30
N PRO A 381 17.21 25.27 -83.52
CA PRO A 381 18.63 24.97 -83.61
C PRO A 381 19.01 24.20 -82.31
N GLY A 382 19.27 22.92 -82.51
CA GLY A 382 19.46 21.99 -81.41
C GLY A 382 20.55 22.48 -80.51
N VAL A 383 20.24 22.39 -79.29
CA VAL A 383 21.23 22.34 -78.21
C VAL A 383 22.14 21.15 -78.57
N ARG A 384 23.35 21.42 -79.01
CA ARG A 384 24.45 20.46 -78.93
C ARG A 384 24.91 20.35 -77.49
#